data_e1b45e374be26a1bf3ddfd98b531e3ee
#
_entry.id   e1b45e374be26a1bf3ddfd98b531e3ee
#
_cell.length_a   1.000
_cell.length_b   1.000
_cell.length_c   1.000
_cell.angle_alpha   90.00
_cell.angle_beta   90.00
_cell.angle_gamma   90.00
#
_symmetry.space_group_name_H-M   'P 1'
#
loop_
_entity.id
_entity.type
_entity.pdbx_description
1 polymer ?
#
loop_
_entity_poly.entity_id
_entity_poly.type
_entity_poly.pdbx_seq_one_letter_code
_entity_poly.pdbx_strand_id
1 'polypeptide(L)'
;MLEKIRQDDGAYAQKTMENFEVSITTVKRYLKECVEQKIIVPNADKECGYCLITVEEEWEVDDVEDLEEDTFYFDKVFPILNDLSENSRKIWYYAFTEMMNNAIEHAKAKRICCKVKKDVLYTEISIADDGIGIFNSIRQYADQQLHIKMDTAQARMELYKGKFTTSPESHSGEGIFFTSKMLAQFALWSEDVMYSNRCDDEAKFVRSHLIAYYTKLNRIGTMVQMLSLIHISEPTRP
;
A
#
# COMPACT_ATOMS: atom_id res chain seq x y z
N MET A 1 -1.35 -22.54 3.48
CA MET A 1 -1.26 -22.58 4.95
C MET A 1 -1.10 -21.18 5.55
N LEU A 2 -0.02 -20.47 5.28
CA LEU A 2 0.26 -19.16 5.90
C LEU A 2 -0.85 -18.11 5.63
N GLU A 3 -1.41 -18.08 4.43
CA GLU A 3 -2.54 -17.19 4.11
C GLU A 3 -3.78 -17.45 4.99
N LYS A 4 -4.04 -18.70 5.30
CA LYS A 4 -5.14 -19.10 6.20
C LYS A 4 -4.86 -18.70 7.65
N ILE A 5 -3.60 -18.83 8.11
CA ILE A 5 -3.17 -18.34 9.43
C ILE A 5 -3.32 -16.82 9.51
N ARG A 6 -2.97 -16.09 8.44
CA ARG A 6 -3.16 -14.63 8.36
C ARG A 6 -4.63 -14.23 8.49
N GLN A 7 -5.53 -15.02 7.91
CA GLN A 7 -6.99 -14.83 7.99
C GLN A 7 -7.62 -15.29 9.30
N ASP A 8 -6.83 -15.82 10.24
CA ASP A 8 -7.27 -16.44 11.49
C ASP A 8 -8.27 -17.61 11.28
N ASP A 9 -8.05 -18.38 10.22
CA ASP A 9 -8.91 -19.50 9.86
C ASP A 9 -8.57 -20.74 10.72
N GLY A 10 -9.41 -21.06 11.70
CA GLY A 10 -9.21 -22.23 12.58
C GLY A 10 -9.16 -23.55 11.84
N ALA A 11 -9.71 -23.64 10.63
CA ALA A 11 -9.64 -24.83 9.78
C ALA A 11 -8.41 -24.88 8.85
N TYR A 12 -7.40 -23.99 9.04
CA TYR A 12 -6.23 -23.89 8.17
C TYR A 12 -5.52 -25.21 7.91
N ALA A 13 -5.40 -26.06 8.93
CA ALA A 13 -4.71 -27.33 8.82
C ALA A 13 -5.46 -28.32 7.91
N GLN A 14 -6.77 -28.46 8.12
CA GLN A 14 -7.63 -29.30 7.28
C GLN A 14 -7.63 -28.81 5.82
N LYS A 15 -7.85 -27.52 5.60
CA LYS A 15 -7.83 -26.94 4.26
C LYS A 15 -6.47 -27.07 3.57
N THR A 16 -5.37 -27.03 4.33
CA THR A 16 -4.02 -27.27 3.79
C THR A 16 -3.86 -28.73 3.36
N MET A 17 -4.33 -29.68 4.20
CA MET A 17 -4.30 -31.11 3.85
C MET A 17 -5.08 -31.39 2.55
N GLU A 18 -6.28 -30.85 2.44
CA GLU A 18 -7.16 -31.04 1.28
C GLU A 18 -6.57 -30.39 0.00
N ASN A 19 -6.11 -29.14 0.08
CA ASN A 19 -5.62 -28.40 -1.08
C ASN A 19 -4.28 -28.92 -1.64
N PHE A 20 -3.44 -29.50 -0.80
CA PHE A 20 -2.10 -29.95 -1.20
C PHE A 20 -1.92 -31.47 -1.10
N GLU A 21 -2.98 -32.20 -0.78
CA GLU A 21 -2.97 -33.67 -0.62
C GLU A 21 -1.88 -34.18 0.33
N VAL A 22 -1.66 -33.45 1.45
CA VAL A 22 -0.64 -33.76 2.44
C VAL A 22 -1.24 -34.27 3.75
N SER A 23 -0.45 -35.04 4.51
CA SER A 23 -0.87 -35.58 5.82
C SER A 23 -0.82 -34.50 6.90
N ILE A 24 -1.58 -34.69 7.99
CA ILE A 24 -1.51 -33.80 9.17
C ILE A 24 -0.10 -33.76 9.78
N THR A 25 0.65 -34.86 9.67
CA THR A 25 2.05 -34.93 10.13
C THR A 25 2.92 -33.96 9.32
N THR A 26 2.69 -33.87 8.01
CA THR A 26 3.38 -32.93 7.13
C THR A 26 3.04 -31.50 7.48
N VAL A 27 1.76 -31.19 7.72
CA VAL A 27 1.33 -29.84 8.14
C VAL A 27 1.99 -29.44 9.47
N LYS A 28 2.00 -30.35 10.47
CA LYS A 28 2.65 -30.08 11.77
C LYS A 28 4.16 -29.85 11.64
N ARG A 29 4.83 -30.57 10.73
CA ARG A 29 6.26 -30.34 10.44
C ARG A 29 6.48 -28.95 9.88
N TYR A 30 5.71 -28.52 8.87
CA TYR A 30 5.81 -27.17 8.30
C TYR A 30 5.52 -26.07 9.32
N LEU A 31 4.54 -26.27 10.19
CA LEU A 31 4.28 -25.31 11.28
C LEU A 31 5.50 -25.17 12.20
N LYS A 32 6.10 -26.28 12.58
CA LYS A 32 7.30 -26.28 13.42
C LYS A 32 8.45 -25.53 12.73
N GLU A 33 8.69 -25.82 11.45
CA GLU A 33 9.68 -25.11 10.62
C GLU A 33 9.39 -23.60 10.55
N CYS A 34 8.13 -23.21 10.35
CA CYS A 34 7.73 -21.79 10.32
C CYS A 34 7.94 -21.09 11.68
N VAL A 35 7.73 -21.79 12.81
CA VAL A 35 8.03 -21.24 14.14
C VAL A 35 9.54 -21.10 14.35
N GLU A 36 10.32 -22.12 14.00
CA GLU A 36 11.79 -22.12 14.09
C GLU A 36 12.41 -20.99 13.23
N GLN A 37 11.86 -20.76 12.05
CA GLN A 37 12.28 -19.69 11.13
C GLN A 37 11.72 -18.31 11.51
N LYS A 38 10.98 -18.19 12.59
CA LYS A 38 10.34 -16.93 13.03
C LYS A 38 9.43 -16.32 11.97
N ILE A 39 8.71 -17.15 11.23
CA ILE A 39 7.68 -16.75 10.27
C ILE A 39 6.34 -16.55 10.98
N ILE A 40 6.04 -17.46 11.90
CA ILE A 40 4.84 -17.44 12.75
C ILE A 40 5.22 -17.56 14.22
N VAL A 41 4.33 -17.10 15.08
CA VAL A 41 4.43 -17.26 16.52
C VAL A 41 3.12 -17.84 17.07
N PRO A 42 3.15 -18.74 18.07
CA PRO A 42 1.94 -19.18 18.75
C PRO A 42 1.19 -18.01 19.37
N ASN A 43 -0.14 -17.99 19.21
CA ASN A 43 -1.01 -16.96 19.75
C ASN A 43 -2.34 -17.60 20.18
N ALA A 44 -2.57 -17.66 21.50
CA ALA A 44 -3.77 -18.30 22.07
C ALA A 44 -5.07 -17.52 21.84
N ASP A 45 -4.97 -16.23 21.50
CA ASP A 45 -6.15 -15.38 21.23
C ASP A 45 -6.69 -15.56 19.80
N LYS A 46 -5.97 -16.34 18.97
CA LYS A 46 -6.33 -16.64 17.59
C LYS A 46 -7.00 -18.01 17.47
N GLU A 47 -8.06 -18.09 16.63
CA GLU A 47 -8.71 -19.38 16.34
C GLU A 47 -7.75 -20.40 15.74
N CYS A 48 -6.85 -19.95 14.87
CA CYS A 48 -5.83 -20.80 14.28
C CYS A 48 -4.66 -21.11 15.24
N GLY A 49 -4.58 -20.47 16.41
CA GLY A 49 -3.52 -20.66 17.39
C GLY A 49 -2.17 -20.04 17.04
N TYR A 50 -2.07 -19.29 15.94
CA TYR A 50 -0.83 -18.68 15.45
C TYR A 50 -1.10 -17.30 14.86
N CYS A 51 -0.06 -16.46 14.80
CA CYS A 51 -0.06 -15.26 13.96
C CYS A 51 1.24 -15.15 13.17
N LEU A 52 1.19 -14.48 12.03
CA LEU A 52 2.41 -14.12 11.28
C LEU A 52 3.21 -13.09 12.07
N ILE A 53 4.52 -13.22 12.04
CA ILE A 53 5.41 -12.16 12.53
C ILE A 53 5.37 -11.03 11.52
N THR A 54 5.04 -9.85 12.01
CA THR A 54 4.85 -8.64 11.20
C THR A 54 5.78 -7.55 11.71
N VAL A 55 6.51 -6.92 10.81
CA VAL A 55 7.19 -5.65 11.04
C VAL A 55 6.21 -4.54 10.69
N GLU A 56 6.02 -3.60 11.59
CA GLU A 56 5.12 -2.45 11.38
C GLU A 56 5.77 -1.20 11.95
N GLU A 57 5.95 -0.21 11.11
CA GLU A 57 6.51 1.10 11.47
C GLU A 57 5.63 2.20 10.91
N GLU A 58 5.52 3.29 11.65
CA GLU A 58 4.70 4.43 11.28
C GLU A 58 5.39 5.73 11.64
N TRP A 59 5.32 6.71 10.74
CA TRP A 59 5.93 8.02 10.89
C TRP A 59 4.93 9.12 10.59
N GLU A 60 4.95 10.15 11.41
CA GLU A 60 4.24 11.41 11.21
C GLU A 60 5.27 12.49 10.90
N VAL A 61 5.09 13.20 9.80
CA VAL A 61 5.94 14.28 9.35
C VAL A 61 5.14 15.57 9.42
N ASP A 62 5.56 16.46 10.30
CA ASP A 62 5.15 17.85 10.32
C ASP A 62 6.22 18.66 9.57
N ASP A 63 5.88 19.73 8.88
CA ASP A 63 6.79 20.51 8.02
C ASP A 63 7.27 19.73 6.77
N VAL A 64 6.35 19.58 5.83
CA VAL A 64 6.56 18.84 4.59
C VAL A 64 7.47 19.59 3.60
N GLU A 65 7.71 20.92 3.79
CA GLU A 65 8.43 21.77 2.84
C GLU A 65 9.89 21.34 2.59
N ASP A 66 10.56 20.80 3.62
CA ASP A 66 11.95 20.33 3.51
C ASP A 66 12.08 18.81 3.36
N LEU A 67 10.96 18.11 3.14
CA LEU A 67 10.95 16.65 3.03
C LEU A 67 11.38 16.23 1.61
N GLU A 68 12.42 15.40 1.54
CA GLU A 68 12.85 14.72 0.31
C GLU A 68 12.40 13.26 0.35
N GLU A 69 11.63 12.84 -0.64
CA GLU A 69 11.05 11.50 -0.73
C GLU A 69 12.11 10.40 -0.79
N ASP A 70 13.21 10.64 -1.50
CA ASP A 70 14.34 9.71 -1.62
C ASP A 70 15.04 9.51 -0.29
N THR A 71 15.35 10.61 0.40
CA THR A 71 15.98 10.59 1.73
C THR A 71 15.09 9.85 2.72
N PHE A 72 13.80 10.15 2.74
CA PHE A 72 12.86 9.44 3.61
C PHE A 72 12.78 7.95 3.28
N TYR A 73 12.75 7.58 2.00
CA TYR A 73 12.73 6.18 1.59
C TYR A 73 13.96 5.42 2.08
N PHE A 74 15.15 5.93 1.83
CA PHE A 74 16.39 5.23 2.19
C PHE A 74 16.60 5.16 3.70
N ASP A 75 16.21 6.19 4.46
CA ASP A 75 16.40 6.23 5.90
C ASP A 75 15.35 5.41 6.68
N LYS A 76 14.10 5.38 6.23
CA LYS A 76 12.98 4.81 6.96
C LYS A 76 12.41 3.54 6.35
N VAL A 77 12.15 3.52 5.06
CA VAL A 77 11.42 2.43 4.38
C VAL A 77 12.36 1.31 3.93
N PHE A 78 13.46 1.66 3.29
CA PHE A 78 14.42 0.70 2.74
C PHE A 78 14.95 -0.31 3.77
N PRO A 79 15.29 0.07 5.03
CA PRO A 79 15.75 -0.90 6.03
C PRO A 79 14.76 -2.03 6.30
N ILE A 80 13.44 -1.77 6.17
CA ILE A 80 12.38 -2.77 6.34
C ILE A 80 12.28 -3.68 5.11
N LEU A 81 12.59 -3.15 3.92
CA LEU A 81 12.43 -3.83 2.64
C LEU A 81 13.73 -4.45 2.08
N ASN A 82 14.85 -4.35 2.80
CA ASN A 82 16.17 -4.71 2.31
C ASN A 82 16.35 -6.20 1.96
N ASP A 83 15.54 -7.08 2.56
CA ASP A 83 15.51 -8.52 2.34
C ASP A 83 14.63 -8.96 1.15
N LEU A 84 13.88 -8.04 0.55
CA LEU A 84 13.13 -8.31 -0.67
C LEU A 84 14.06 -8.50 -1.87
N SER A 85 13.57 -9.18 -2.92
CA SER A 85 14.29 -9.29 -4.19
C SER A 85 14.63 -7.91 -4.77
N GLU A 86 15.70 -7.83 -5.54
CA GLU A 86 16.13 -6.57 -6.17
C GLU A 86 15.00 -5.94 -7.01
N ASN A 87 14.27 -6.76 -7.75
CA ASN A 87 13.13 -6.30 -8.56
C ASN A 87 12.01 -5.73 -7.69
N SER A 88 11.64 -6.42 -6.60
CA SER A 88 10.63 -5.93 -5.67
C SER A 88 11.05 -4.61 -5.01
N ARG A 89 12.32 -4.47 -4.64
CA ARG A 89 12.85 -3.23 -4.07
C ARG A 89 12.78 -2.06 -5.06
N LYS A 90 13.09 -2.30 -6.35
CA LYS A 90 12.96 -1.28 -7.40
C LYS A 90 11.51 -0.84 -7.61
N ILE A 91 10.57 -1.79 -7.60
CA ILE A 91 9.13 -1.49 -7.69
C ILE A 91 8.69 -0.66 -6.49
N TRP A 92 9.09 -1.05 -5.27
CA TRP A 92 8.73 -0.30 -4.06
C TRP A 92 9.35 1.08 -4.00
N TYR A 93 10.62 1.22 -4.40
CA TYR A 93 11.26 2.53 -4.49
C TYR A 93 10.48 3.47 -5.41
N TYR A 94 10.21 3.03 -6.64
CA TYR A 94 9.43 3.82 -7.59
C TYR A 94 8.04 4.15 -7.05
N ALA A 95 7.29 3.15 -6.59
CA ALA A 95 5.93 3.33 -6.11
C ALA A 95 5.86 4.29 -4.91
N PHE A 96 6.81 4.14 -3.98
CA PHE A 96 6.87 4.98 -2.79
C PHE A 96 7.22 6.42 -3.13
N THR A 97 8.29 6.64 -3.90
CA THR A 97 8.75 8.01 -4.23
C THR A 97 7.72 8.77 -5.04
N GLU A 98 7.07 8.14 -6.01
CA GLU A 98 5.96 8.73 -6.76
C GLU A 98 4.79 9.16 -5.86
N MET A 99 4.37 8.31 -4.92
CA MET A 99 3.23 8.63 -4.04
C MET A 99 3.60 9.64 -2.96
N MET A 100 4.82 9.57 -2.42
CA MET A 100 5.31 10.53 -1.44
C MET A 100 5.48 11.90 -2.09
N ASN A 101 6.03 11.96 -3.29
CA ASN A 101 6.20 13.20 -4.03
C ASN A 101 4.85 13.87 -4.36
N ASN A 102 3.83 13.09 -4.71
CA ASN A 102 2.47 13.63 -4.87
C ASN A 102 1.94 14.30 -3.59
N ALA A 103 2.25 13.75 -2.42
CA ALA A 103 1.86 14.32 -1.14
C ALA A 103 2.69 15.58 -0.80
N ILE A 104 3.96 15.62 -1.16
CA ILE A 104 4.85 16.77 -0.94
C ILE A 104 4.50 17.93 -1.89
N GLU A 105 4.54 17.70 -3.20
CA GLU A 105 4.47 18.76 -4.20
C GLU A 105 3.04 19.20 -4.54
N HIS A 106 2.09 18.25 -4.60
CA HIS A 106 0.77 18.52 -5.17
C HIS A 106 -0.34 18.67 -4.15
N ALA A 107 -0.19 18.09 -2.97
CA ALA A 107 -1.25 18.12 -1.96
C ALA A 107 -1.35 19.45 -1.21
N LYS A 108 -0.32 20.29 -1.19
CA LYS A 108 -0.21 21.45 -0.29
C LYS A 108 -0.46 21.03 1.17
N ALA A 109 0.05 19.87 1.54
CA ALA A 109 -0.08 19.31 2.85
C ALA A 109 0.86 20.00 3.86
N LYS A 110 0.46 20.04 5.11
CA LYS A 110 1.32 20.41 6.23
C LYS A 110 1.84 19.18 6.96
N ARG A 111 1.08 18.10 6.91
CA ARG A 111 1.38 16.86 7.61
C ARG A 111 1.19 15.66 6.69
N ILE A 112 2.11 14.71 6.80
CA ILE A 112 2.03 13.41 6.12
C ILE A 112 2.19 12.31 7.16
N CYS A 113 1.33 11.30 7.10
CA CYS A 113 1.49 10.04 7.82
C CYS A 113 1.92 8.97 6.84
N CYS A 114 3.00 8.25 7.14
CA CYS A 114 3.47 7.12 6.37
C CYS A 114 3.51 5.89 7.27
N LYS A 115 3.01 4.76 6.77
CA LYS A 115 3.04 3.49 7.48
C LYS A 115 3.52 2.38 6.57
N VAL A 116 4.43 1.56 7.07
CA VAL A 116 4.91 0.34 6.41
C VAL A 116 4.56 -0.85 7.28
N LYS A 117 3.97 -1.85 6.66
CA LYS A 117 3.67 -3.14 7.29
C LYS A 117 4.14 -4.26 6.39
N LYS A 118 4.90 -5.20 6.96
CA LYS A 118 5.46 -6.32 6.21
C LYS A 118 5.39 -7.60 7.02
N ASP A 119 4.91 -8.66 6.40
CA ASP A 119 5.04 -10.03 6.84
C ASP A 119 5.68 -10.88 5.73
N VAL A 120 5.75 -12.20 5.92
CA VAL A 120 6.34 -13.11 4.92
C VAL A 120 5.55 -13.19 3.62
N LEU A 121 4.28 -12.80 3.60
CA LEU A 121 3.40 -12.90 2.43
C LEU A 121 3.26 -11.56 1.69
N TYR A 122 3.22 -10.45 2.42
CA TYR A 122 2.85 -9.15 1.90
C TYR A 122 3.74 -8.04 2.43
N THR A 123 3.94 -7.06 1.58
CA THR A 123 4.35 -5.71 1.98
C THR A 123 3.20 -4.76 1.68
N GLU A 124 2.87 -3.93 2.64
CA GLU A 124 1.86 -2.88 2.55
C GLU A 124 2.48 -1.56 2.96
N ILE A 125 2.28 -0.53 2.14
CA ILE A 125 2.66 0.85 2.46
C ILE A 125 1.45 1.73 2.28
N SER A 126 1.18 2.59 3.25
CA SER A 126 0.16 3.62 3.15
C SER A 126 0.73 5.00 3.44
N ILE A 127 0.29 5.98 2.67
CA ILE A 127 0.66 7.39 2.79
C ILE A 127 -0.63 8.18 2.83
N ALA A 128 -0.78 9.03 3.82
CA ALA A 128 -1.93 9.92 3.97
C ALA A 128 -1.45 11.34 4.26
N ASP A 129 -2.06 12.32 3.62
CA ASP A 129 -1.80 13.75 3.79
C ASP A 129 -3.04 14.51 4.28
N ASP A 130 -2.83 15.70 4.85
CA ASP A 130 -3.88 16.63 5.27
C ASP A 130 -4.16 17.74 4.22
N GLY A 131 -3.69 17.57 3.00
CA GLY A 131 -3.73 18.57 1.95
C GLY A 131 -5.09 18.80 1.31
N ILE A 132 -5.08 19.40 0.12
CA ILE A 132 -6.32 19.78 -0.60
C ILE A 132 -7.06 18.59 -1.24
N GLY A 133 -6.41 17.45 -1.36
CA GLY A 133 -6.93 16.27 -2.05
C GLY A 133 -6.65 16.27 -3.55
N ILE A 134 -6.34 15.07 -4.08
CA ILE A 134 -5.89 14.91 -5.47
C ILE A 134 -6.95 15.34 -6.48
N PHE A 135 -8.22 14.99 -6.27
CA PHE A 135 -9.27 15.36 -7.24
C PHE A 135 -9.51 16.87 -7.23
N ASN A 136 -9.36 17.54 -6.08
CA ASN A 136 -9.43 18.98 -6.00
C ASN A 136 -8.23 19.65 -6.69
N SER A 137 -7.02 19.10 -6.53
CA SER A 137 -5.82 19.56 -7.23
C SER A 137 -6.01 19.48 -8.76
N ILE A 138 -6.52 18.35 -9.26
CA ILE A 138 -6.83 18.17 -10.69
C ILE A 138 -7.85 19.20 -11.19
N ARG A 139 -8.95 19.42 -10.45
CA ARG A 139 -9.97 20.39 -10.82
C ARG A 139 -9.44 21.82 -10.83
N GLN A 140 -8.64 22.21 -9.83
CA GLN A 140 -8.02 23.53 -9.80
C GLN A 140 -7.09 23.75 -10.98
N TYR A 141 -6.26 22.77 -11.31
CA TYR A 141 -5.38 22.86 -12.48
C TYR A 141 -6.17 22.98 -13.79
N ALA A 142 -7.21 22.14 -13.96
CA ALA A 142 -8.05 22.20 -15.15
C ALA A 142 -8.75 23.56 -15.32
N ASP A 143 -9.26 24.14 -14.24
CA ASP A 143 -9.92 25.46 -14.28
C ASP A 143 -8.92 26.59 -14.56
N GLN A 144 -7.77 26.59 -13.89
CA GLN A 144 -6.80 27.68 -13.93
C GLN A 144 -5.91 27.65 -15.18
N GLN A 145 -5.47 26.47 -15.62
CA GLN A 145 -4.51 26.33 -16.71
C GLN A 145 -5.15 25.94 -18.05
N LEU A 146 -6.17 25.10 -18.00
CA LEU A 146 -6.82 24.60 -19.20
C LEU A 146 -8.15 25.34 -19.50
N HIS A 147 -8.63 26.14 -18.55
CA HIS A 147 -9.94 26.82 -18.62
C HIS A 147 -11.12 25.81 -18.80
N ILE A 148 -10.98 24.63 -18.24
CA ILE A 148 -11.98 23.55 -18.29
C ILE A 148 -12.55 23.34 -16.88
N LYS A 149 -13.87 23.47 -16.72
CA LYS A 149 -14.55 23.09 -15.49
C LYS A 149 -14.80 21.59 -15.45
N MET A 150 -14.31 20.94 -14.42
CA MET A 150 -14.48 19.49 -14.18
C MET A 150 -15.22 19.24 -12.87
N ASP A 151 -16.07 18.23 -12.86
CA ASP A 151 -16.57 17.63 -11.62
C ASP A 151 -15.60 16.56 -11.09
N THR A 152 -15.88 16.01 -9.90
CA THR A 152 -15.01 15.00 -9.28
C THR A 152 -14.99 13.69 -10.08
N ALA A 153 -16.08 13.32 -10.74
CA ALA A 153 -16.13 12.11 -11.57
C ALA A 153 -15.24 12.26 -12.81
N GLN A 154 -15.24 13.45 -13.43
CA GLN A 154 -14.36 13.79 -14.56
C GLN A 154 -12.89 13.80 -14.12
N ALA A 155 -12.56 14.42 -12.97
CA ALA A 155 -11.21 14.42 -12.42
C ALA A 155 -10.71 12.97 -12.13
N ARG A 156 -11.58 12.11 -11.61
CA ARG A 156 -11.27 10.69 -11.44
C ARG A 156 -10.97 9.99 -12.78
N MET A 157 -11.72 10.30 -13.83
CA MET A 157 -11.49 9.72 -15.16
C MET A 157 -10.14 10.13 -15.74
N GLU A 158 -9.61 11.30 -15.41
CA GLU A 158 -8.27 11.71 -15.84
C GLU A 158 -7.18 10.80 -15.24
N LEU A 159 -7.31 10.37 -13.98
CA LEU A 159 -6.40 9.38 -13.39
C LEU A 159 -6.42 8.03 -14.13
N TYR A 160 -7.59 7.58 -14.56
CA TYR A 160 -7.69 6.34 -15.36
C TYR A 160 -7.03 6.44 -16.73
N LYS A 161 -6.97 7.63 -17.33
CA LYS A 161 -6.28 7.85 -18.61
C LYS A 161 -4.75 7.76 -18.47
N GLY A 162 -4.22 7.95 -17.25
CA GLY A 162 -2.81 7.74 -16.94
C GLY A 162 -1.85 8.74 -17.58
N LYS A 163 -2.27 9.94 -17.90
CA LYS A 163 -1.46 10.99 -18.54
C LYS A 163 -1.72 12.38 -17.98
N PHE A 164 -2.36 12.46 -16.82
CA PHE A 164 -2.68 13.76 -16.24
C PHE A 164 -1.61 14.14 -15.21
N THR A 165 -0.99 15.32 -15.42
CA THR A 165 -0.12 15.94 -14.44
C THR A 165 -0.51 17.38 -14.22
N THR A 166 -0.40 17.84 -12.98
CA THR A 166 -0.51 19.25 -12.61
C THR A 166 0.81 20.00 -12.73
N SER A 167 1.92 19.30 -13.06
CA SER A 167 3.26 19.83 -13.24
C SER A 167 3.92 19.21 -14.49
N PRO A 168 3.48 19.58 -15.71
CA PRO A 168 3.96 18.95 -16.95
C PRO A 168 5.45 19.21 -17.23
N GLU A 169 6.07 20.19 -16.58
CA GLU A 169 7.50 20.49 -16.73
C GLU A 169 8.40 19.53 -15.95
N SER A 170 7.88 18.95 -14.85
CA SER A 170 8.65 18.06 -13.95
C SER A 170 8.18 16.62 -13.98
N HIS A 171 6.94 16.34 -14.37
CA HIS A 171 6.33 15.01 -14.27
C HIS A 171 5.54 14.60 -15.50
N SER A 172 5.66 13.32 -15.89
CA SER A 172 4.90 12.74 -17.02
C SER A 172 3.41 12.55 -16.74
N GLY A 173 2.98 12.65 -15.48
CA GLY A 173 1.61 12.35 -15.04
C GLY A 173 1.26 10.87 -15.02
N GLU A 174 2.23 9.99 -15.20
CA GLU A 174 2.04 8.54 -15.33
C GLU A 174 2.29 7.78 -14.03
N GLY A 175 2.80 8.45 -12.95
CA GLY A 175 3.23 7.82 -11.71
C GLY A 175 2.14 7.00 -11.03
N ILE A 176 0.94 7.58 -10.83
CA ILE A 176 -0.20 6.85 -10.24
C ILE A 176 -0.64 5.69 -11.11
N PHE A 177 -0.67 5.88 -12.43
CA PHE A 177 -1.07 4.84 -13.37
C PHE A 177 -0.10 3.66 -13.32
N PHE A 178 1.21 3.88 -13.47
CA PHE A 178 2.20 2.81 -13.41
C PHE A 178 2.25 2.14 -12.04
N THR A 179 2.24 2.91 -10.94
CA THR A 179 2.18 2.36 -9.59
C THR A 179 0.99 1.43 -9.42
N SER A 180 -0.20 1.84 -9.90
CA SER A 180 -1.41 1.03 -9.82
C SER A 180 -1.33 -0.27 -10.62
N LYS A 181 -0.48 -0.35 -11.66
CA LYS A 181 -0.30 -1.55 -12.49
C LYS A 181 0.79 -2.50 -11.97
N MET A 182 1.79 -1.96 -11.27
CA MET A 182 2.90 -2.76 -10.75
C MET A 182 2.55 -3.49 -9.46
N LEU A 183 1.56 -3.01 -8.70
CA LEU A 183 1.21 -3.54 -7.39
C LEU A 183 0.03 -4.52 -7.46
N ALA A 184 0.04 -5.49 -6.55
CA ALA A 184 -1.05 -6.46 -6.43
C ALA A 184 -2.38 -5.79 -6.07
N GLN A 185 -2.32 -4.77 -5.21
CA GLN A 185 -3.46 -3.90 -4.89
C GLN A 185 -2.97 -2.47 -4.70
N PHE A 186 -3.70 -1.56 -5.29
CA PHE A 186 -3.52 -0.12 -5.16
C PHE A 186 -4.88 0.51 -4.92
N ALA A 187 -5.00 1.33 -3.90
CA ALA A 187 -6.19 2.13 -3.63
C ALA A 187 -5.77 3.55 -3.27
N LEU A 188 -6.45 4.51 -3.86
CA LEU A 188 -6.33 5.93 -3.57
C LEU A 188 -7.70 6.45 -3.18
N TRP A 189 -7.78 7.09 -2.04
CA TRP A 189 -8.98 7.75 -1.54
C TRP A 189 -8.74 9.23 -1.36
N SER A 190 -9.67 10.05 -1.84
CA SER A 190 -9.66 11.50 -1.63
C SER A 190 -11.07 12.04 -1.74
N GLU A 191 -11.45 12.99 -0.89
CA GLU A 191 -12.84 13.44 -0.76
C GLU A 191 -13.75 12.23 -0.48
N ASP A 192 -14.84 12.04 -1.24
CA ASP A 192 -15.76 10.91 -1.16
C ASP A 192 -15.56 9.91 -2.31
N VAL A 193 -14.40 9.95 -2.98
CA VAL A 193 -14.12 9.18 -4.18
C VAL A 193 -12.92 8.27 -3.97
N MET A 194 -13.05 7.04 -4.41
CA MET A 194 -11.98 6.07 -4.44
C MET A 194 -11.60 5.70 -5.86
N TYR A 195 -10.31 5.55 -6.09
CA TYR A 195 -9.70 4.94 -7.26
C TYR A 195 -8.97 3.68 -6.82
N SER A 196 -9.21 2.55 -7.46
CA SER A 196 -8.51 1.29 -7.16
C SER A 196 -8.28 0.48 -8.44
N ASN A 197 -7.22 -0.34 -8.44
CA ASN A 197 -6.95 -1.29 -9.51
C ASN A 197 -7.73 -2.61 -9.33
N ARG A 198 -8.50 -2.78 -8.24
CA ARG A 198 -9.36 -3.93 -7.96
C ARG A 198 -10.74 -3.48 -7.50
N CYS A 199 -11.79 -4.13 -8.01
CA CYS A 199 -13.17 -3.77 -7.74
C CYS A 199 -13.81 -4.50 -6.53
N ASP A 200 -13.24 -5.62 -6.07
CA ASP A 200 -14.01 -6.60 -5.29
C ASP A 200 -13.96 -6.47 -3.77
N ASP A 201 -12.98 -5.76 -3.20
CA ASP A 201 -12.78 -5.65 -1.74
C ASP A 201 -12.61 -4.21 -1.22
N GLU A 202 -13.03 -3.24 -1.99
CA GLU A 202 -12.74 -1.82 -1.79
C GLU A 202 -13.20 -1.27 -0.42
N ALA A 203 -14.38 -1.64 0.03
CA ALA A 203 -15.00 -0.98 1.17
C ALA A 203 -14.42 -1.37 2.55
N LYS A 204 -13.96 -2.61 2.72
CA LYS A 204 -13.45 -3.08 4.03
C LYS A 204 -12.03 -2.62 4.31
N PHE A 205 -11.20 -2.68 3.28
CA PHE A 205 -9.78 -2.38 3.35
C PHE A 205 -9.52 -0.89 3.65
N VAL A 206 -10.19 -0.01 2.94
CA VAL A 206 -10.06 1.45 3.08
C VAL A 206 -10.63 1.94 4.41
N ARG A 207 -11.73 1.39 4.87
CA ARG A 207 -12.47 1.92 6.03
C ARG A 207 -11.69 1.90 7.35
N SER A 208 -10.98 0.80 7.62
CA SER A 208 -10.20 0.68 8.87
C SER A 208 -9.02 1.64 8.91
N HIS A 209 -8.37 1.86 7.77
CA HIS A 209 -7.24 2.77 7.64
C HIS A 209 -7.65 4.24 7.68
N LEU A 210 -8.75 4.60 7.03
CA LEU A 210 -9.30 5.95 7.08
C LEU A 210 -9.57 6.42 8.50
N ILE A 211 -10.19 5.58 9.34
CA ILE A 211 -10.48 5.93 10.74
C ILE A 211 -9.20 6.24 11.51
N ALA A 212 -8.15 5.43 11.34
CA ALA A 212 -6.87 5.63 12.00
C ALA A 212 -6.22 6.97 11.60
N TYR A 213 -6.22 7.32 10.32
CA TYR A 213 -5.64 8.56 9.83
C TYR A 213 -6.48 9.80 10.18
N TYR A 214 -7.80 9.72 10.22
CA TYR A 214 -8.64 10.82 10.70
C TYR A 214 -8.30 11.24 12.13
N THR A 215 -7.94 10.27 12.98
CA THR A 215 -7.56 10.57 14.36
C THR A 215 -6.24 11.34 14.44
N LYS A 216 -5.33 11.13 13.47
CA LYS A 216 -3.99 11.72 13.45
C LYS A 216 -3.94 13.07 12.72
N LEU A 217 -4.56 13.14 11.56
CA LEU A 217 -4.46 14.30 10.67
C LEU A 217 -5.58 15.33 10.87
N ASN A 218 -6.63 15.02 11.64
CA ASN A 218 -7.87 15.81 11.76
C ASN A 218 -8.63 16.00 10.44
N ARG A 219 -7.97 15.84 9.31
CA ARG A 219 -8.48 15.90 7.95
C ARG A 219 -7.62 15.01 7.07
N ILE A 220 -8.20 14.33 6.11
CA ILE A 220 -7.48 13.59 5.07
C ILE A 220 -7.71 14.30 3.73
N GLY A 221 -6.63 14.75 3.10
CA GLY A 221 -6.61 15.26 1.73
C GLY A 221 -6.63 14.10 0.74
N THR A 222 -5.53 13.31 0.75
CA THR A 222 -5.43 12.06 -0.02
C THR A 222 -4.86 10.97 0.88
N MET A 223 -5.35 9.76 0.71
CA MET A 223 -4.75 8.54 1.28
C MET A 223 -4.49 7.55 0.15
N VAL A 224 -3.27 7.05 0.09
CA VAL A 224 -2.87 5.99 -0.83
C VAL A 224 -2.52 4.76 -0.03
N GLN A 225 -2.98 3.61 -0.49
CA GLN A 225 -2.64 2.32 0.06
C GLN A 225 -2.14 1.39 -1.05
N MET A 226 -0.99 0.82 -0.81
CA MET A 226 -0.22 0.03 -1.75
C MET A 226 0.08 -1.33 -1.13
N LEU A 227 -0.22 -2.41 -1.85
CA LEU A 227 0.05 -3.77 -1.38
C LEU A 227 0.70 -4.59 -2.49
N SER A 228 1.79 -5.26 -2.15
CA SER A 228 2.47 -6.20 -3.03
C SER A 228 2.62 -7.56 -2.36
N LEU A 229 2.45 -8.62 -3.14
CA LEU A 229 2.79 -9.99 -2.74
C LEU A 229 4.31 -10.13 -2.72
N ILE A 230 4.90 -10.60 -1.63
CA ILE A 230 6.35 -10.82 -1.53
C ILE A 230 6.81 -11.93 -2.49
N HIS A 231 5.94 -12.91 -2.75
CA HIS A 231 6.18 -13.98 -3.72
C HIS A 231 5.64 -13.64 -5.11
N ILE A 232 6.05 -12.52 -5.70
CA ILE A 232 6.13 -12.46 -7.15
C ILE A 232 7.39 -13.27 -7.48
N SER A 233 7.24 -14.60 -7.50
CA SER A 233 8.30 -15.48 -7.94
C SER A 233 8.77 -15.00 -9.31
N GLU A 234 10.07 -14.75 -9.43
CA GLU A 234 10.67 -14.73 -10.76
C GLU A 234 10.20 -16.02 -11.46
N PRO A 235 9.73 -15.93 -12.71
CA PRO A 235 9.43 -17.15 -13.45
C PRO A 235 10.71 -17.96 -13.45
N THR A 236 10.69 -19.12 -12.77
CA THR A 236 11.76 -20.10 -12.88
C THR A 236 11.88 -20.41 -14.36
N ARG A 237 12.90 -19.88 -15.00
CA ARG A 237 13.24 -20.27 -16.37
C ARG A 237 13.50 -21.77 -16.36
N PRO A 238 12.88 -22.53 -17.28
CA PRO A 238 13.14 -23.94 -17.43
C PRO A 238 14.59 -24.21 -17.81
#